data_694c4cf4d9c104685fca37787950cd17
#
_entry.id   694c4cf4d9c104685fca37787950cd17
#
_cell.length_a   1.000
_cell.length_b   1.000
_cell.length_c   1.000
_cell.angle_alpha   90.00
_cell.angle_beta   90.00
_cell.angle_gamma   90.00
#
_symmetry.space_group_name_H-M   'P 1'
#
loop_
_entity.id
_entity.type
_entity.pdbx_description
1 polymer ?
#
loop_
_entity_poly.entity_id
_entity_poly.type
_entity_poly.pdbx_seq_one_letter_code
_entity_poly.pdbx_strand_id
1 'polypeptide(L)'
;MNTGFKHVYGPVPSRRLGRSLGVDALTFKSCSFDCVYCQLGRTTNHTIERKEYIPTADILDEVRRKLENGDKPEYISFAGSGEPTLHSGLGDIIRGIKAMTDVPVVVFTNGSLLWMPEVRADLAAADVVIPSLDGGDAALLDKVNRPAASLDFDRIVEGLIAFRGAFNGQ
;
A
#
# COMPACT_ATOMS: atom_id res chain seq x y z
N MET A 1 -25.84 -1.16 3.24
CA MET A 1 -25.78 -0.10 4.25
C MET A 1 -24.59 0.80 3.91
N ASN A 2 -24.82 2.07 3.60
CA ASN A 2 -23.73 3.01 3.34
C ASN A 2 -23.15 3.43 4.71
N THR A 3 -22.01 2.87 5.10
CA THR A 3 -21.42 3.07 6.44
C THR A 3 -20.84 4.48 6.64
N GLY A 4 -20.91 5.35 5.64
CA GLY A 4 -20.29 6.68 5.68
C GLY A 4 -18.76 6.67 5.57
N PHE A 5 -18.15 5.50 5.39
CA PHE A 5 -16.71 5.31 5.16
C PHE A 5 -16.48 4.96 3.68
N LYS A 6 -15.52 5.65 3.04
CA LYS A 6 -15.17 5.48 1.62
C LYS A 6 -13.79 4.85 1.44
N HIS A 7 -12.88 5.17 2.36
CA HIS A 7 -11.45 4.87 2.26
C HIS A 7 -10.99 3.89 3.34
N VAL A 8 -11.81 3.67 4.38
CA VAL A 8 -11.48 2.76 5.47
C VAL A 8 -12.58 1.71 5.62
N TYR A 9 -12.19 0.45 5.57
CA TYR A 9 -13.11 -0.70 5.59
C TYR A 9 -12.71 -1.75 6.61
N GLY A 10 -13.65 -2.57 7.00
CA GLY A 10 -13.47 -3.63 8.01
C GLY A 10 -13.79 -3.15 9.42
N PRO A 11 -13.16 -3.76 10.46
CA PRO A 11 -12.10 -4.78 10.39
C PRO A 11 -12.53 -6.07 9.70
N VAL A 12 -11.65 -6.61 8.83
CA VAL A 12 -11.87 -7.85 8.10
C VAL A 12 -10.93 -8.95 8.61
N PRO A 13 -11.36 -10.24 8.61
CA PRO A 13 -10.47 -11.33 8.94
C PRO A 13 -9.43 -11.52 7.84
N SER A 14 -8.17 -11.42 8.21
CA SER A 14 -7.02 -11.68 7.35
C SER A 14 -6.30 -12.95 7.81
N ARG A 15 -5.92 -13.82 6.87
CA ARG A 15 -5.16 -15.04 7.19
C ARG A 15 -3.77 -14.75 7.75
N ARG A 16 -3.18 -13.58 7.43
CA ARG A 16 -1.82 -13.19 7.84
C ARG A 16 -1.81 -12.24 9.04
N LEU A 17 -2.86 -11.42 9.18
CA LEU A 17 -2.88 -10.27 10.07
C LEU A 17 -4.02 -10.31 11.10
N GLY A 18 -4.73 -11.46 11.25
CA GLY A 18 -5.88 -11.51 12.14
C GLY A 18 -6.98 -10.52 11.71
N ARG A 19 -7.50 -9.71 12.62
CA ARG A 19 -8.51 -8.69 12.33
C ARG A 19 -7.83 -7.40 11.84
N SER A 20 -7.93 -7.12 10.56
CA SER A 20 -7.26 -5.97 9.94
C SER A 20 -8.25 -4.89 9.50
N LEU A 21 -7.99 -3.65 9.90
CA LEU A 21 -8.65 -2.46 9.37
C LEU A 21 -7.94 -2.07 8.08
N GLY A 22 -8.66 -2.09 6.96
CA GLY A 22 -8.10 -1.77 5.65
C GLY A 22 -8.17 -0.27 5.36
N VAL A 23 -7.09 0.28 4.83
CA VAL A 23 -6.98 1.66 4.35
C VAL A 23 -6.71 1.64 2.86
N ASP A 24 -7.61 2.22 2.08
CA ASP A 24 -7.48 2.41 0.64
C ASP A 24 -7.14 3.88 0.34
N ALA A 25 -5.88 4.13 0.02
CA ALA A 25 -5.39 5.47 -0.25
C ALA A 25 -5.46 5.86 -1.74
N LEU A 26 -6.00 4.99 -2.59
CA LEU A 26 -5.98 5.17 -4.04
C LEU A 26 -7.38 5.32 -4.64
N THR A 27 -7.43 5.99 -5.78
CA THR A 27 -8.59 5.88 -6.67
C THR A 27 -8.59 4.50 -7.34
N PHE A 28 -9.78 3.99 -7.62
CA PHE A 28 -9.98 2.62 -8.12
C PHE A 28 -9.07 2.30 -9.30
N LYS A 29 -8.31 1.21 -9.17
CA LYS A 29 -7.39 0.65 -10.17
C LYS A 29 -6.30 1.62 -10.64
N SER A 30 -5.78 2.44 -9.72
CA SER A 30 -4.51 3.17 -9.91
C SER A 30 -3.35 2.31 -9.42
N CYS A 31 -2.55 1.78 -10.35
CA CYS A 31 -1.48 0.84 -10.03
C CYS A 31 -0.33 0.97 -11.03
N SER A 32 0.88 0.66 -10.58
CA SER A 32 2.07 0.55 -11.43
C SER A 32 2.19 -0.79 -12.16
N PHE A 33 1.35 -1.79 -11.79
CA PHE A 33 1.24 -3.10 -12.41
C PHE A 33 -0.18 -3.38 -12.92
N ASP A 34 -0.32 -4.29 -13.90
CA ASP A 34 -1.59 -4.86 -14.37
C ASP A 34 -1.57 -6.38 -14.26
N CYS A 35 -1.39 -6.88 -13.04
CA CYS A 35 -1.16 -8.31 -12.75
C CYS A 35 -2.31 -9.19 -13.25
N VAL A 36 -1.97 -10.33 -13.86
CA VAL A 36 -2.94 -11.28 -14.43
C VAL A 36 -3.87 -11.90 -13.38
N TYR A 37 -3.44 -11.95 -12.12
CA TYR A 37 -4.18 -12.53 -11.00
C TYR A 37 -4.93 -11.49 -10.15
N CYS A 38 -4.91 -10.21 -10.54
CA CYS A 38 -5.50 -9.15 -9.73
C CYS A 38 -7.01 -9.34 -9.57
N GLN A 39 -7.48 -9.46 -8.32
CA GLN A 39 -8.90 -9.67 -8.00
C GLN A 39 -9.79 -8.51 -8.43
N LEU A 40 -9.22 -7.32 -8.60
CA LEU A 40 -9.93 -6.12 -9.05
C LEU A 40 -10.02 -6.00 -10.58
N GLY A 41 -9.47 -6.98 -11.31
CA GLY A 41 -9.42 -6.96 -12.78
C GLY A 41 -8.31 -6.04 -13.31
N ARG A 42 -8.49 -5.56 -14.56
CA ARG A 42 -7.49 -4.77 -15.28
C ARG A 42 -7.25 -3.40 -14.65
N THR A 43 -5.99 -2.98 -14.68
CA THR A 43 -5.59 -1.64 -14.24
C THR A 43 -6.07 -0.59 -15.24
N THR A 44 -6.84 0.38 -14.77
CA THR A 44 -7.41 1.45 -15.59
C THR A 44 -6.57 2.71 -15.58
N ASN A 45 -5.85 2.98 -14.49
CA ASN A 45 -4.86 4.04 -14.39
C ASN A 45 -3.48 3.41 -14.15
N HIS A 46 -2.85 2.97 -15.25
CA HIS A 46 -1.55 2.29 -15.24
C HIS A 46 -0.42 3.32 -15.23
N THR A 47 0.15 3.60 -14.04
CA THR A 47 1.02 4.75 -13.84
C THR A 47 2.05 4.51 -12.74
N ILE A 48 3.15 5.30 -12.76
CA ILE A 48 4.09 5.46 -11.66
C ILE A 48 4.04 6.86 -11.04
N GLU A 49 3.08 7.69 -11.48
CA GLU A 49 2.93 9.06 -10.99
C GLU A 49 2.52 9.04 -9.51
N ARG A 50 3.34 9.64 -8.66
CA ARG A 50 3.03 9.86 -7.25
C ARG A 50 2.31 11.18 -7.07
N LYS A 51 1.15 11.13 -6.45
CA LYS A 51 0.35 12.30 -6.05
C LYS A 51 -0.56 11.98 -4.88
N GLU A 52 -1.23 12.96 -4.36
CA GLU A 52 -2.30 12.75 -3.37
C GLU A 52 -3.57 12.31 -4.11
N TYR A 53 -3.81 11.00 -4.19
CA TYR A 53 -4.97 10.41 -4.86
C TYR A 53 -6.27 10.62 -4.08
N ILE A 54 -6.19 10.50 -2.77
CA ILE A 54 -7.24 10.76 -1.80
C ILE A 54 -6.66 11.74 -0.79
N PRO A 55 -7.37 12.80 -0.40
CA PRO A 55 -6.84 13.74 0.57
C PRO A 55 -6.41 13.02 1.85
N THR A 56 -5.18 13.25 2.27
CA THR A 56 -4.60 12.66 3.50
C THR A 56 -5.49 12.90 4.72
N ALA A 57 -6.07 14.09 4.83
CA ALA A 57 -6.96 14.45 5.94
C ALA A 57 -8.24 13.60 5.97
N ASP A 58 -8.81 13.25 4.81
CA ASP A 58 -10.02 12.44 4.71
C ASP A 58 -9.76 11.01 5.20
N ILE A 59 -8.61 10.44 4.82
CA ILE A 59 -8.21 9.09 5.26
C ILE A 59 -8.00 9.07 6.78
N LEU A 60 -7.27 10.05 7.32
CA LEU A 60 -7.00 10.14 8.74
C LEU A 60 -8.29 10.35 9.57
N ASP A 61 -9.23 11.16 9.07
CA ASP A 61 -10.53 11.34 9.71
C ASP A 61 -11.34 10.04 9.76
N GLU A 62 -11.36 9.29 8.66
CA GLU A 62 -12.05 7.99 8.61
C GLU A 62 -11.43 6.96 9.56
N VAL A 63 -10.09 6.87 9.61
CA VAL A 63 -9.40 5.99 10.57
C VAL A 63 -9.76 6.37 12.01
N ARG A 64 -9.67 7.66 12.35
CA ARG A 64 -10.02 8.15 13.69
C ARG A 64 -11.44 7.76 14.08
N ARG A 65 -12.42 8.03 13.22
CA ARG A 65 -13.82 7.67 13.45
C ARG A 65 -14.04 6.17 13.63
N LYS A 66 -13.30 5.33 12.89
CA LYS A 66 -13.35 3.88 13.05
C LYS A 66 -12.86 3.43 14.42
N LEU A 67 -11.74 3.97 14.87
CA LEU A 67 -11.18 3.66 16.19
C LEU A 67 -12.09 4.16 17.32
N GLU A 68 -12.66 5.37 17.20
CA GLU A 68 -13.61 5.95 18.16
C GLU A 68 -14.92 5.15 18.24
N ASN A 69 -15.37 4.52 17.16
CA ASN A 69 -16.56 3.66 17.15
C ASN A 69 -16.34 2.31 17.87
N GLY A 70 -15.17 2.10 18.48
CA GLY A 70 -14.84 0.90 19.25
C GLY A 70 -14.33 -0.27 18.42
N ASP A 71 -14.01 -0.05 17.16
CA ASP A 71 -13.30 -1.04 16.35
C ASP A 71 -11.92 -1.33 16.96
N LYS A 72 -11.63 -2.62 17.18
CA LYS A 72 -10.36 -3.09 17.77
C LYS A 72 -9.63 -3.97 16.77
N PRO A 73 -8.99 -3.39 15.76
CA PRO A 73 -8.18 -4.16 14.82
C PRO A 73 -6.87 -4.61 15.49
N GLU A 74 -6.32 -5.74 15.02
CA GLU A 74 -4.99 -6.21 15.40
C GLU A 74 -3.92 -5.55 14.53
N TYR A 75 -4.31 -5.12 13.31
CA TYR A 75 -3.47 -4.38 12.38
C TYR A 75 -4.28 -3.35 11.61
N ILE A 76 -3.62 -2.27 11.18
CA ILE A 76 -4.13 -1.34 10.17
C ILE A 76 -3.30 -1.55 8.90
N SER A 77 -3.95 -1.94 7.79
CA SER A 77 -3.24 -2.34 6.58
C SER A 77 -3.59 -1.48 5.38
N PHE A 78 -2.57 -0.97 4.71
CA PHE A 78 -2.73 -0.34 3.41
C PHE A 78 -2.85 -1.42 2.33
N ALA A 79 -4.07 -1.55 1.82
CA ALA A 79 -4.44 -2.45 0.73
C ALA A 79 -5.78 -1.97 0.15
N GLY A 80 -6.03 -2.23 -1.11
CA GLY A 80 -7.31 -1.83 -1.71
C GLY A 80 -7.24 -1.68 -3.22
N SER A 81 -7.55 -0.51 -3.71
CA SER A 81 -7.84 -0.23 -5.12
C SER A 81 -6.62 -0.13 -6.04
N GLY A 82 -5.39 -0.16 -5.48
CA GLY A 82 -4.17 0.00 -6.29
C GLY A 82 -2.87 -0.21 -5.52
N GLU A 83 -1.81 0.44 -5.96
CA GLU A 83 -0.48 0.40 -5.33
C GLU A 83 -0.31 1.55 -4.32
N PRO A 84 -0.27 1.28 -3.00
CA PRO A 84 -0.25 2.33 -1.98
C PRO A 84 0.92 3.32 -2.10
N THR A 85 2.08 2.87 -2.59
CA THR A 85 3.27 3.73 -2.73
C THR A 85 3.15 4.82 -3.81
N LEU A 86 2.09 4.78 -4.62
CA LEU A 86 1.73 5.87 -5.52
C LEU A 86 1.22 7.10 -4.76
N HIS A 87 0.68 6.93 -3.55
CA HIS A 87 0.18 8.06 -2.75
C HIS A 87 1.36 8.85 -2.18
N SER A 88 1.50 10.12 -2.57
CA SER A 88 2.64 10.95 -2.15
C SER A 88 2.64 11.30 -0.66
N GLY A 89 1.48 11.30 -0.01
CA GLY A 89 1.31 11.50 1.43
C GLY A 89 1.30 10.22 2.25
N LEU A 90 1.72 9.06 1.68
CA LEU A 90 1.66 7.77 2.39
C LEU A 90 2.37 7.80 3.75
N GLY A 91 3.57 8.38 3.80
CA GLY A 91 4.33 8.51 5.05
C GLY A 91 3.62 9.38 6.09
N ASP A 92 2.94 10.45 5.66
CA ASP A 92 2.16 11.32 6.57
C ASP A 92 0.93 10.59 7.11
N ILE A 93 0.24 9.81 6.27
CA ILE A 93 -0.90 9.00 6.71
C ILE A 93 -0.43 7.96 7.73
N ILE A 94 0.66 7.24 7.48
CA ILE A 94 1.21 6.25 8.42
C ILE A 94 1.55 6.91 9.76
N ARG A 95 2.28 8.02 9.75
CA ARG A 95 2.64 8.77 10.97
C ARG A 95 1.40 9.28 11.71
N GLY A 96 0.42 9.80 10.97
CA GLY A 96 -0.86 10.25 11.53
C GLY A 96 -1.63 9.13 12.22
N ILE A 97 -1.70 7.95 11.63
CA ILE A 97 -2.31 6.76 12.23
C ILE A 97 -1.57 6.36 13.51
N LYS A 98 -0.24 6.29 13.47
CA LYS A 98 0.58 5.92 14.64
C LYS A 98 0.51 6.95 15.79
N ALA A 99 0.15 8.19 15.49
CA ALA A 99 -0.14 9.19 16.53
C ALA A 99 -1.50 8.98 17.21
N MET A 100 -2.42 8.21 16.61
CA MET A 100 -3.77 7.95 17.15
C MET A 100 -3.85 6.62 17.92
N THR A 101 -2.97 5.65 17.64
CA THR A 101 -3.09 4.29 18.17
C THR A 101 -1.75 3.55 18.12
N ASP A 102 -1.59 2.60 19.05
CA ASP A 102 -0.46 1.66 19.08
C ASP A 102 -0.68 0.43 18.16
N VAL A 103 -1.79 0.37 17.44
CA VAL A 103 -2.07 -0.73 16.51
C VAL A 103 -1.05 -0.70 15.37
N PRO A 104 -0.33 -1.81 15.11
CA PRO A 104 0.73 -1.81 14.11
C PRO A 104 0.19 -1.57 12.69
N VAL A 105 0.96 -0.78 11.94
CA VAL A 105 0.64 -0.39 10.56
C VAL A 105 1.40 -1.27 9.57
N VAL A 106 0.67 -1.87 8.65
CA VAL A 106 1.18 -2.76 7.59
C VAL A 106 0.96 -2.16 6.22
N VAL A 107 1.97 -2.19 5.36
CA VAL A 107 1.81 -1.79 3.96
C VAL A 107 2.05 -2.99 3.04
N PHE A 108 1.02 -3.37 2.29
CA PHE A 108 1.15 -4.29 1.16
C PHE A 108 1.53 -3.48 -0.07
N THR A 109 2.63 -3.81 -0.70
CA THR A 109 3.11 -3.13 -1.91
C THR A 109 3.56 -4.13 -2.97
N ASN A 110 3.42 -3.78 -4.23
CA ASN A 110 4.01 -4.55 -5.32
C ASN A 110 5.53 -4.31 -5.46
N GLY A 111 6.10 -3.43 -4.64
CA GLY A 111 7.53 -3.17 -4.59
C GLY A 111 8.10 -2.36 -5.75
N SER A 112 7.30 -2.02 -6.75
CA SER A 112 7.75 -1.41 -8.01
C SER A 112 8.41 -0.04 -7.87
N LEU A 113 8.11 0.69 -6.80
CA LEU A 113 8.60 2.05 -6.57
C LEU A 113 9.64 2.15 -5.45
N LEU A 114 10.10 1.03 -4.89
CA LEU A 114 11.09 1.01 -3.80
C LEU A 114 12.49 1.52 -4.21
N TRP A 115 12.75 1.66 -5.51
CA TRP A 115 13.94 2.33 -6.01
C TRP A 115 13.94 3.84 -5.72
N MET A 116 12.78 4.45 -5.50
CA MET A 116 12.64 5.87 -5.15
C MET A 116 13.01 6.09 -3.67
N PRO A 117 13.98 6.98 -3.32
CA PRO A 117 14.33 7.25 -1.94
C PRO A 117 13.17 7.76 -1.08
N GLU A 118 12.31 8.60 -1.65
CA GLU A 118 11.13 9.16 -0.98
C GLU A 118 10.10 8.08 -0.62
N VAL A 119 9.93 7.05 -1.46
CA VAL A 119 9.04 5.91 -1.16
C VAL A 119 9.59 5.11 0.01
N ARG A 120 10.90 4.88 0.03
CA ARG A 120 11.54 4.18 1.16
C ARG A 120 11.42 4.99 2.45
N ALA A 121 11.55 6.33 2.37
CA ALA A 121 11.38 7.22 3.53
C ALA A 121 9.94 7.20 4.06
N ASP A 122 8.92 7.17 3.19
CA ASP A 122 7.52 7.03 3.58
C ASP A 122 7.26 5.70 4.31
N LEU A 123 7.75 4.60 3.73
CA LEU A 123 7.57 3.26 4.27
C LEU A 123 8.35 3.00 5.55
N ALA A 124 9.42 3.75 5.81
CA ALA A 124 10.18 3.64 7.06
C ALA A 124 9.35 3.96 8.31
N ALA A 125 8.21 4.63 8.16
CA ALA A 125 7.27 4.90 9.25
C ALA A 125 6.38 3.69 9.60
N ALA A 126 6.25 2.70 8.73
CA ALA A 126 5.43 1.50 8.94
C ALA A 126 6.11 0.50 9.88
N ASP A 127 5.31 -0.33 10.55
CA ASP A 127 5.81 -1.42 11.41
C ASP A 127 6.15 -2.67 10.59
N VAL A 128 5.34 -2.93 9.56
CA VAL A 128 5.50 -4.07 8.66
C VAL A 128 5.33 -3.62 7.20
N VAL A 129 6.22 -4.07 6.33
CA VAL A 129 6.08 -3.87 4.88
C VAL A 129 6.17 -5.22 4.18
N ILE A 130 5.18 -5.52 3.35
CA ILE A 130 5.08 -6.80 2.64
C ILE A 130 5.14 -6.53 1.13
N PRO A 131 6.35 -6.50 0.56
CA PRO A 131 6.52 -6.37 -0.88
C PRO A 131 6.24 -7.71 -1.58
N SER A 132 5.72 -7.64 -2.81
CA SER A 132 5.53 -8.80 -3.69
C SER A 132 6.57 -8.79 -4.80
N LEU A 133 7.19 -9.95 -5.04
CA LEU A 133 8.04 -10.21 -6.20
C LEU A 133 7.63 -11.56 -6.79
N ASP A 134 6.79 -11.53 -7.83
CA ASP A 134 6.16 -12.75 -8.38
C ASP A 134 6.96 -13.35 -9.55
N GLY A 135 7.81 -12.56 -10.19
CA GLY A 135 8.69 -12.98 -11.28
C GLY A 135 10.15 -13.01 -10.84
N GLY A 136 10.87 -14.06 -11.16
CA GLY A 136 12.31 -14.19 -10.89
C GLY A 136 13.22 -13.55 -11.96
N ASP A 137 12.63 -13.07 -13.05
CA ASP A 137 13.31 -12.38 -14.16
C ASP A 137 12.35 -11.42 -14.88
N ALA A 138 12.88 -10.60 -15.79
CA ALA A 138 12.13 -9.61 -16.53
C ALA A 138 10.99 -10.24 -17.37
N ALA A 139 11.20 -11.38 -17.99
CA ALA A 139 10.19 -12.01 -18.85
C ALA A 139 8.99 -12.54 -18.03
N LEU A 140 9.25 -13.06 -16.83
CA LEU A 140 8.20 -13.49 -15.90
C LEU A 140 7.47 -12.30 -15.31
N LEU A 141 8.19 -11.23 -14.94
CA LEU A 141 7.57 -9.99 -14.46
C LEU A 141 6.61 -9.42 -15.52
N ASP A 142 7.04 -9.31 -16.76
CA ASP A 142 6.20 -8.81 -17.87
C ASP A 142 4.97 -9.70 -18.10
N LYS A 143 5.15 -11.00 -18.03
CA LYS A 143 4.05 -11.95 -18.23
C LYS A 143 3.01 -11.92 -17.10
N VAL A 144 3.45 -11.84 -15.86
CA VAL A 144 2.61 -11.98 -14.65
C VAL A 144 2.12 -10.64 -14.15
N ASN A 145 3.03 -9.67 -14.01
CA ASN A 145 2.74 -8.40 -13.36
C ASN A 145 2.47 -7.26 -14.33
N ARG A 146 2.96 -7.34 -15.56
CA ARG A 146 2.76 -6.32 -16.61
C ARG A 146 3.06 -4.92 -16.08
N PRO A 147 4.32 -4.59 -15.79
CA PRO A 147 4.70 -3.30 -15.22
C PRO A 147 4.41 -2.15 -16.20
N ALA A 148 4.24 -0.94 -15.67
CA ALA A 148 4.21 0.27 -16.47
C ALA A 148 5.52 0.41 -17.26
N ALA A 149 5.47 0.93 -18.49
CA ALA A 149 6.56 0.92 -19.46
C ALA A 149 7.88 1.59 -18.98
N SER A 150 7.81 2.42 -17.95
CA SER A 150 8.97 3.09 -17.34
C SER A 150 9.66 2.28 -16.24
N LEU A 151 9.15 1.08 -15.94
CA LEU A 151 9.69 0.18 -14.93
C LEU A 151 10.42 -0.99 -15.61
N ASP A 152 11.58 -1.34 -15.06
CA ASP A 152 12.31 -2.53 -15.43
C ASP A 152 12.59 -3.41 -14.21
N PHE A 153 12.88 -4.67 -14.45
CA PHE A 153 13.10 -5.70 -13.44
C PHE A 153 14.27 -5.37 -12.52
N ASP A 154 15.42 -5.00 -13.10
CA ASP A 154 16.64 -4.76 -12.33
C ASP A 154 16.47 -3.60 -11.36
N ARG A 155 15.83 -2.52 -11.81
CA ARG A 155 15.50 -1.36 -10.99
C ARG A 155 14.57 -1.70 -9.82
N ILE A 156 13.60 -2.58 -10.05
CA ILE A 156 12.69 -3.06 -9.00
C ILE A 156 13.49 -3.87 -7.95
N VAL A 157 14.34 -4.78 -8.41
CA VAL A 157 15.17 -5.61 -7.53
C VAL A 157 16.16 -4.77 -6.72
N GLU A 158 16.85 -3.82 -7.36
CA GLU A 158 17.73 -2.86 -6.66
C GLU A 158 16.98 -2.08 -5.58
N GLY A 159 15.76 -1.65 -5.88
CA GLY A 159 14.89 -0.96 -4.93
C GLY A 159 14.53 -1.82 -3.71
N LEU A 160 14.18 -3.10 -3.94
CA LEU A 160 13.91 -4.07 -2.88
C LEU A 160 15.13 -4.31 -1.99
N ILE A 161 16.32 -4.48 -2.59
CA ILE A 161 17.58 -4.66 -1.85
C ILE A 161 17.90 -3.43 -1.01
N ALA A 162 17.80 -2.23 -1.61
CA ALA A 162 18.06 -0.97 -0.91
C ALA A 162 17.08 -0.75 0.25
N PHE A 163 15.80 -1.06 0.05
CA PHE A 163 14.78 -0.97 1.10
C PHE A 163 15.08 -1.95 2.23
N ARG A 164 15.34 -3.22 1.93
CA ARG A 164 15.63 -4.25 2.96
C ARG A 164 16.85 -3.88 3.80
N GLY A 165 17.87 -3.26 3.19
CA GLY A 165 19.08 -2.83 3.91
C GLY A 165 18.87 -1.64 4.85
N ALA A 166 17.80 -0.84 4.63
CA ALA A 166 17.51 0.38 5.41
C ALA A 166 16.31 0.25 6.35
N PHE A 167 15.42 -0.72 6.11
CA PHE A 167 14.18 -0.86 6.87
C PHE A 167 14.41 -1.61 8.18
N ASN A 168 14.03 -1.00 9.31
CA ASN A 168 14.21 -1.57 10.66
C ASN A 168 12.97 -2.32 11.18
N GLY A 169 11.84 -2.28 10.44
CA GLY A 169 10.64 -3.03 10.77
C GLY A 169 10.69 -4.50 10.28
N GLN A 170 9.54 -5.14 10.33
CA GLN A 170 9.34 -6.52 9.87
C GLN A 170 8.95 -6.56 8.39
#